data_978562774834ac7bec32c0cf63804f3b
#
_entry.id   978562774834ac7bec32c0cf63804f3b
#
_cell.length_a   1.000
_cell.length_b   1.000
_cell.length_c   1.000
_cell.angle_alpha   90.00
_cell.angle_beta   90.00
_cell.angle_gamma   90.00
#
_symmetry.space_group_name_H-M   'P 1'
#
loop_
_entity.id
_entity.type
_entity.pdbx_description
1 polymer ?
#
loop_
_entity_poly.entity_id
_entity_poly.type
_entity_poly.pdbx_seq_one_letter_code
_entity_poly.pdbx_strand_id
1 'polypeptide(L)'
;DFAKTVISTTSNSFVALFIGIISTAIFQSSSTTTSLIVGMVSAGALTLPGAIPMIMGANIGTTITNMLVSIGHINRSNEFKRAFAAATVHDFFNVIAVIILFPLEMAFGILEKSAIGLGNILFGKVSTDEVFQSPIKTAIKWGSNHLEALSSGNNVLLIVLSVLLT
;
A
#
# COMPACT_ATOMS: atom_id res chain seq x y z
N ASP A 1 -1.14 -15.54 16.48
CA ASP A 1 0.16 -15.96 15.97
C ASP A 1 0.44 -15.43 14.54
N PHE A 2 -0.55 -15.27 13.66
CA PHE A 2 -0.36 -14.71 12.33
C PHE A 2 0.28 -13.31 12.36
N ALA A 3 -0.24 -12.38 13.16
CA ALA A 3 0.32 -11.04 13.30
C ALA A 3 1.79 -11.05 13.77
N LYS A 4 2.12 -11.92 14.72
CA LYS A 4 3.52 -12.07 15.18
C LYS A 4 4.44 -12.55 14.06
N THR A 5 3.99 -13.48 13.24
CA THR A 5 4.76 -13.97 12.08
C THR A 5 4.95 -12.85 11.06
N VAL A 6 3.90 -12.08 10.74
CA VAL A 6 4.00 -10.94 9.82
C VAL A 6 5.00 -9.91 10.35
N ILE A 7 4.87 -9.50 11.62
CA ILE A 7 5.77 -8.51 12.23
C ILE A 7 7.22 -9.03 12.23
N SER A 8 7.46 -10.29 12.60
CA SER A 8 8.82 -10.86 12.61
C SER A 8 9.43 -10.97 11.21
N THR A 9 8.61 -11.26 10.19
CA THR A 9 9.07 -11.38 8.81
C THR A 9 9.34 -10.00 8.21
N THR A 10 8.50 -9.00 8.50
CA THR A 10 8.64 -7.62 8.00
C THR A 10 9.61 -6.77 8.82
N SER A 11 10.17 -7.29 9.91
CA SER A 11 11.26 -6.63 10.64
C SER A 11 12.53 -6.53 9.80
N ASN A 12 12.72 -7.41 8.83
CA ASN A 12 13.78 -7.28 7.84
C ASN A 12 13.27 -6.40 6.67
N SER A 13 13.86 -5.21 6.54
CA SER A 13 13.45 -4.21 5.54
C SER A 13 13.56 -4.73 4.10
N PHE A 14 14.55 -5.57 3.78
CA PHE A 14 14.66 -6.18 2.44
C PHE A 14 13.50 -7.14 2.18
N VAL A 15 13.17 -7.99 3.16
CA VAL A 15 12.04 -8.92 3.04
C VAL A 15 10.74 -8.14 2.88
N ALA A 16 10.54 -7.09 3.67
CA ALA A 16 9.38 -6.20 3.57
C ALA A 16 9.27 -5.56 2.18
N LEU A 17 10.37 -5.05 1.62
CA LEU A 17 10.43 -4.50 0.27
C LEU A 17 10.00 -5.53 -0.78
N PHE A 18 10.56 -6.75 -0.72
CA PHE A 18 10.21 -7.82 -1.66
C PHE A 18 8.75 -8.26 -1.53
N ILE A 19 8.20 -8.31 -0.31
CA ILE A 19 6.78 -8.60 -0.09
C ILE A 19 5.92 -7.53 -0.79
N GLY A 20 6.29 -6.25 -0.69
CA GLY A 20 5.60 -5.16 -1.39
C GLY A 20 5.63 -5.31 -2.91
N ILE A 21 6.80 -5.65 -3.48
CA ILE A 21 6.97 -5.89 -4.92
C ILE A 21 6.06 -7.03 -5.39
N ILE A 22 6.13 -8.18 -4.73
CA ILE A 22 5.37 -9.38 -5.09
C ILE A 22 3.87 -9.12 -4.93
N SER A 23 3.45 -8.52 -3.82
CA SER A 23 2.03 -8.21 -3.59
C SER A 23 1.47 -7.33 -4.69
N THR A 24 2.18 -6.28 -5.09
CA THR A 24 1.72 -5.39 -6.16
C THR A 24 1.74 -6.08 -7.53
N ALA A 25 2.74 -6.92 -7.80
CA ALA A 25 2.79 -7.70 -9.04
C ALA A 25 1.59 -8.68 -9.14
N ILE A 26 1.15 -9.26 -8.02
CA ILE A 26 0.00 -10.17 -7.99
C ILE A 26 -1.32 -9.38 -8.10
N PHE A 27 -1.50 -8.35 -7.30
CA PHE A 27 -2.73 -7.53 -7.32
C PHE A 27 -2.82 -6.60 -8.52
N GLN A 28 -1.71 -6.38 -9.22
CA GLN A 28 -1.58 -5.44 -10.34
C GLN A 28 -2.06 -4.01 -10.02
N SER A 29 -2.01 -3.65 -8.73
CA SER A 29 -2.48 -2.37 -8.21
C SER A 29 -1.69 -1.96 -6.97
N SER A 30 -0.82 -0.96 -7.12
CA SER A 30 -0.09 -0.38 -5.99
C SER A 30 -1.01 0.35 -5.01
N SER A 31 -2.10 0.92 -5.48
CA SER A 31 -3.10 1.57 -4.63
C SER A 31 -3.77 0.57 -3.70
N THR A 32 -4.17 -0.59 -4.23
CA THR A 32 -4.76 -1.69 -3.45
C THR A 32 -3.76 -2.21 -2.44
N THR A 33 -2.52 -2.47 -2.87
CA THR A 33 -1.44 -2.95 -1.97
C THR A 33 -1.16 -1.94 -0.87
N THR A 34 -1.04 -0.65 -1.19
CA THR A 34 -0.78 0.41 -0.21
C THR A 34 -1.94 0.54 0.77
N SER A 35 -3.18 0.50 0.30
CA SER A 35 -4.36 0.57 1.17
C SER A 35 -4.41 -0.62 2.14
N LEU A 36 -4.05 -1.82 1.67
CA LEU A 36 -3.96 -3.02 2.51
C LEU A 36 -2.86 -2.86 3.59
N ILE A 37 -1.67 -2.38 3.20
CA ILE A 37 -0.55 -2.13 4.13
C ILE A 37 -0.98 -1.13 5.20
N VAL A 38 -1.59 0.00 4.81
CA VAL A 38 -2.09 1.01 5.75
C VAL A 38 -3.16 0.43 6.68
N GLY A 39 -4.07 -0.39 6.14
CA GLY A 39 -5.06 -1.13 6.93
C GLY A 39 -4.42 -2.05 7.97
N MET A 40 -3.36 -2.78 7.59
CA MET A 40 -2.62 -3.66 8.50
C MET A 40 -1.90 -2.88 9.60
N VAL A 41 -1.30 -1.73 9.28
CA VAL A 41 -0.70 -0.85 10.29
C VAL A 41 -1.77 -0.33 11.25
N SER A 42 -2.91 0.13 10.74
CA SER A 42 -4.02 0.60 11.56
C SER A 42 -4.62 -0.49 12.46
N ALA A 43 -4.55 -1.74 12.04
CA ALA A 43 -5.01 -2.89 12.82
C ALA A 43 -3.96 -3.40 13.84
N GLY A 44 -2.74 -2.83 13.85
CA GLY A 44 -1.64 -3.30 14.68
C GLY A 44 -1.03 -4.64 14.22
N ALA A 45 -1.37 -5.10 13.01
CA ALA A 45 -0.83 -6.31 12.41
C ALA A 45 0.52 -6.08 11.71
N LEU A 46 0.90 -4.82 11.48
CA LEU A 46 2.15 -4.40 10.85
C LEU A 46 2.68 -3.15 11.57
N THR A 47 3.99 -3.06 11.75
CA THR A 47 4.63 -1.87 12.31
C THR A 47 4.89 -0.83 11.21
N LEU A 48 4.95 0.46 11.58
CA LEU A 48 5.27 1.53 10.64
C LEU A 48 6.65 1.33 9.97
N PRO A 49 7.74 0.97 10.70
CA PRO A 49 9.02 0.66 10.09
C PRO A 49 8.99 -0.49 9.08
N GLY A 50 8.14 -1.50 9.28
CA GLY A 50 7.95 -2.59 8.33
C GLY A 50 7.10 -2.18 7.11
N ALA A 51 6.15 -1.28 7.31
CA ALA A 51 5.25 -0.81 6.25
C ALA A 51 5.96 0.06 5.20
N ILE A 52 6.90 0.90 5.60
CA ILE A 52 7.60 1.83 4.70
C ILE A 52 8.33 1.09 3.59
N PRO A 53 9.20 0.08 3.87
CA PRO A 53 9.83 -0.71 2.82
C PRO A 53 8.83 -1.46 1.94
N MET A 54 7.71 -1.95 2.50
CA MET A 54 6.65 -2.59 1.71
C MET A 54 6.01 -1.61 0.72
N ILE A 55 5.75 -0.37 1.12
CA ILE A 55 5.20 0.68 0.23
C ILE A 55 6.21 1.04 -0.86
N MET A 56 7.50 1.14 -0.53
CA MET A 56 8.56 1.33 -1.53
C MET A 56 8.58 0.16 -2.54
N GLY A 57 8.45 -1.07 -2.05
CA GLY A 57 8.34 -2.25 -2.89
C GLY A 57 7.10 -2.24 -3.77
N ALA A 58 5.96 -1.78 -3.25
CA ALA A 58 4.73 -1.65 -4.01
C ALA A 58 4.88 -0.71 -5.21
N ASN A 59 5.65 0.37 -5.08
CA ASN A 59 5.96 1.27 -6.18
C ASN A 59 6.79 0.59 -7.29
N ILE A 60 7.80 -0.21 -6.92
CA ILE A 60 8.55 -1.02 -7.89
C ILE A 60 7.64 -2.08 -8.53
N GLY A 61 6.77 -2.71 -7.75
CA GLY A 61 5.86 -3.75 -8.26
C GLY A 61 4.94 -3.26 -9.39
N THR A 62 4.60 -1.98 -9.43
CA THR A 62 3.85 -1.34 -10.53
C THR A 62 4.60 -1.43 -11.86
N THR A 63 5.92 -1.42 -11.83
CA THR A 63 6.81 -1.61 -12.98
C THR A 63 6.48 -2.90 -13.74
N ILE A 64 6.30 -4.01 -13.02
CA ILE A 64 5.98 -5.32 -13.61
C ILE A 64 4.67 -5.24 -14.39
N THR A 65 3.66 -4.57 -13.83
CA THR A 65 2.36 -4.38 -14.48
C THR A 65 2.49 -3.56 -15.79
N ASN A 66 3.22 -2.44 -15.74
CA ASN A 66 3.43 -1.59 -16.90
C ASN A 66 4.18 -2.31 -18.02
N MET A 67 5.19 -3.10 -17.67
CA MET A 67 5.94 -3.94 -18.60
C MET A 67 5.02 -4.99 -19.27
N LEU A 68 4.19 -5.69 -18.49
CA LEU A 68 3.24 -6.67 -19.00
C LEU A 68 2.25 -6.04 -19.99
N VAL A 69 1.72 -4.86 -19.65
CA VAL A 69 0.83 -4.11 -20.54
C VAL A 69 1.54 -3.71 -21.83
N SER A 70 2.78 -3.25 -21.76
CA SER A 70 3.55 -2.86 -22.96
C SER A 70 3.81 -4.05 -23.89
N ILE A 71 4.10 -5.24 -23.34
CA ILE A 71 4.29 -6.47 -24.10
C ILE A 71 3.00 -6.89 -24.84
N GLY A 72 1.82 -6.60 -24.28
CA GLY A 72 0.54 -6.84 -24.96
C GLY A 72 0.41 -6.11 -26.30
N HIS A 73 1.18 -5.07 -26.54
CA HIS A 73 1.20 -4.30 -27.80
C HIS A 73 2.33 -4.72 -28.77
N ILE A 74 3.04 -5.83 -28.50
CA ILE A 74 4.23 -6.25 -29.26
C ILE A 74 3.97 -6.42 -30.78
N ASN A 75 2.74 -6.79 -31.15
CA ASN A 75 2.34 -6.98 -32.56
C ASN A 75 2.15 -5.65 -33.31
N ARG A 76 2.13 -4.51 -32.61
CA ARG A 76 1.96 -3.17 -33.18
C ARG A 76 3.18 -2.31 -32.91
N SER A 77 4.18 -2.41 -33.78
CA SER A 77 5.51 -1.84 -33.58
C SER A 77 5.55 -0.39 -33.06
N ASN A 78 4.68 0.51 -33.57
CA ASN A 78 4.65 1.91 -33.15
C ASN A 78 4.00 2.09 -31.79
N GLU A 79 2.97 1.33 -31.47
CA GLU A 79 2.30 1.36 -30.16
C GLU A 79 3.21 0.76 -29.09
N PHE A 80 3.84 -0.38 -29.40
CA PHE A 80 4.82 -1.04 -28.53
C PHE A 80 5.96 -0.10 -28.14
N LYS A 81 6.60 0.57 -29.12
CA LYS A 81 7.70 1.48 -28.84
C LYS A 81 7.30 2.59 -27.88
N ARG A 82 6.12 3.17 -28.04
CA ARG A 82 5.61 4.23 -27.16
C ARG A 82 5.25 3.70 -25.78
N ALA A 83 4.52 2.60 -25.71
CA ALA A 83 4.11 1.97 -24.46
C ALA A 83 5.34 1.50 -23.65
N PHE A 84 6.30 0.85 -24.32
CA PHE A 84 7.52 0.37 -23.70
C PHE A 84 8.40 1.54 -23.20
N ALA A 85 8.54 2.60 -24.00
CA ALA A 85 9.31 3.77 -23.58
C ALA A 85 8.67 4.45 -22.35
N ALA A 86 7.35 4.61 -22.33
CA ALA A 86 6.63 5.18 -21.19
C ALA A 86 6.77 4.31 -19.93
N ALA A 87 6.60 2.98 -20.06
CA ALA A 87 6.83 2.05 -18.98
C ALA A 87 8.25 2.15 -18.44
N THR A 88 9.25 2.13 -19.31
CA THR A 88 10.67 2.17 -18.93
C THR A 88 11.03 3.45 -18.16
N VAL A 89 10.54 4.62 -18.59
CA VAL A 89 10.79 5.88 -17.87
C VAL A 89 10.21 5.83 -16.46
N HIS A 90 8.97 5.39 -16.32
CA HIS A 90 8.33 5.23 -15.01
C HIS A 90 9.10 4.25 -14.12
N ASP A 91 9.55 3.14 -14.69
CA ASP A 91 10.29 2.09 -14.00
C ASP A 91 11.64 2.59 -13.48
N PHE A 92 12.41 3.29 -14.32
CA PHE A 92 13.66 3.89 -13.90
C PHE A 92 13.47 4.88 -12.75
N PHE A 93 12.43 5.70 -12.81
CA PHE A 93 12.14 6.65 -11.74
C PHE A 93 11.88 5.94 -10.41
N ASN A 94 11.03 4.91 -10.40
CA ASN A 94 10.70 4.14 -9.20
C ASN A 94 11.91 3.40 -8.64
N VAL A 95 12.69 2.75 -9.50
CA VAL A 95 13.88 2.01 -9.10
C VAL A 95 14.94 2.96 -8.52
N ILE A 96 15.23 4.09 -9.19
CA ILE A 96 16.19 5.09 -8.71
C ILE A 96 15.72 5.69 -7.38
N ALA A 97 14.42 6.01 -7.25
CA ALA A 97 13.87 6.53 -6.02
C ALA A 97 14.09 5.55 -4.85
N VAL A 98 13.86 4.24 -5.07
CA VAL A 98 14.10 3.24 -4.04
C VAL A 98 15.59 3.03 -3.77
N ILE A 99 16.45 3.01 -4.78
CA ILE A 99 17.92 2.90 -4.59
C ILE A 99 18.44 4.03 -3.69
N ILE A 100 17.88 5.23 -3.79
CA ILE A 100 18.28 6.38 -2.98
C ILE A 100 17.60 6.38 -1.63
N LEU A 101 16.26 6.24 -1.61
CA LEU A 101 15.47 6.41 -0.38
C LEU A 101 15.57 5.21 0.56
N PHE A 102 15.71 4.00 0.04
CA PHE A 102 15.76 2.80 0.87
C PHE A 102 17.01 2.77 1.80
N PRO A 103 18.24 3.02 1.32
CA PRO A 103 19.39 3.13 2.22
C PRO A 103 19.28 4.31 3.20
N LEU A 104 18.71 5.44 2.76
CA LEU A 104 18.48 6.60 3.62
C LEU A 104 17.48 6.29 4.73
N GLU A 105 16.43 5.56 4.40
CA GLU A 105 15.46 5.10 5.40
C GLU A 105 16.08 4.13 6.39
N MET A 106 16.86 3.15 5.91
CA MET A 106 17.54 2.20 6.78
C MET A 106 18.58 2.86 7.72
N ALA A 107 19.26 3.89 7.24
CA ALA A 107 20.30 4.58 8.02
C ALA A 107 19.73 5.64 8.97
N PHE A 108 18.72 6.37 8.56
CA PHE A 108 18.25 7.58 9.26
C PHE A 108 16.77 7.55 9.66
N GLY A 109 15.95 6.65 9.11
CA GLY A 109 14.50 6.59 9.34
C GLY A 109 13.80 7.88 8.89
N ILE A 110 14.19 8.43 7.73
CA ILE A 110 13.73 9.76 7.28
C ILE A 110 12.23 9.75 7.01
N LEU A 111 11.72 8.74 6.32
CA LEU A 111 10.31 8.64 5.99
C LEU A 111 9.47 8.31 7.23
N GLU A 112 9.97 7.42 8.10
CA GLU A 112 9.33 7.12 9.38
C GLU A 112 9.19 8.37 10.23
N LYS A 113 10.29 9.09 10.46
CA LYS A 113 10.29 10.34 11.25
C LYS A 113 9.41 11.41 10.63
N SER A 114 9.42 11.53 9.31
CA SER A 114 8.57 12.47 8.58
C SER A 114 7.09 12.13 8.72
N ALA A 115 6.74 10.85 8.62
CA ALA A 115 5.37 10.37 8.79
C ALA A 115 4.85 10.63 10.22
N ILE A 116 5.67 10.32 11.23
CA ILE A 116 5.35 10.59 12.65
C ILE A 116 5.25 12.11 12.89
N GLY A 117 6.19 12.90 12.37
CA GLY A 117 6.18 14.35 12.50
C GLY A 117 4.94 15.00 11.90
N LEU A 118 4.56 14.60 10.68
CA LEU A 118 3.32 15.05 10.04
C LEU A 118 2.08 14.58 10.80
N GLY A 119 2.07 13.35 11.29
CA GLY A 119 1.01 12.83 12.13
C GLY A 119 0.81 13.68 13.39
N ASN A 120 1.91 14.04 14.08
CA ASN A 120 1.87 14.88 15.27
C ASN A 120 1.36 16.30 14.99
N ILE A 121 1.68 16.86 13.84
CA ILE A 121 1.23 18.21 13.43
C ILE A 121 -0.26 18.19 13.10
N LEU A 122 -0.72 17.17 12.38
CA LEU A 122 -2.11 17.11 11.86
C LEU A 122 -3.12 16.60 12.90
N PHE A 123 -2.70 15.68 13.77
CA PHE A 123 -3.61 14.96 14.67
C PHE A 123 -3.26 15.09 16.17
N GLY A 124 -2.23 15.88 16.50
CA GLY A 124 -1.70 15.96 17.87
C GLY A 124 -0.73 14.82 18.17
N LYS A 125 -0.22 14.75 19.43
CA LYS A 125 0.78 13.74 19.82
C LYS A 125 0.29 12.33 19.48
N VAL A 126 0.89 11.73 18.47
CA VAL A 126 0.71 10.32 18.15
C VAL A 126 1.59 9.52 19.12
N SER A 127 0.98 8.94 20.14
CA SER A 127 1.66 7.99 21.03
C SER A 127 1.92 6.73 20.22
N THR A 128 3.18 6.30 20.15
CA THR A 128 3.56 5.05 19.47
C THR A 128 2.96 3.79 20.12
N ASP A 129 2.45 3.91 21.34
CA ASP A 129 1.86 2.84 22.13
C ASP A 129 0.32 2.80 22.09
N GLU A 130 -0.34 3.84 21.58
CA GLU A 130 -1.79 3.78 21.37
C GLU A 130 -2.10 3.39 19.94
N VAL A 131 -2.99 2.42 19.78
CA VAL A 131 -3.56 2.02 18.49
C VAL A 131 -4.12 3.28 17.82
N PHE A 132 -3.42 3.81 16.83
CA PHE A 132 -3.83 4.99 16.09
C PHE A 132 -5.26 4.79 15.55
N GLN A 133 -6.21 5.48 16.15
CA GLN A 133 -7.58 5.51 15.66
C GLN A 133 -7.63 6.41 14.43
N SER A 134 -7.32 5.84 13.26
CA SER A 134 -7.37 6.55 11.99
C SER A 134 -8.75 7.22 11.84
N PRO A 135 -8.82 8.52 11.49
CA PRO A 135 -10.07 9.20 11.15
C PRO A 135 -10.82 8.48 10.03
N ILE A 136 -10.07 7.85 9.12
CA ILE A 136 -10.60 6.99 8.04
C ILE A 136 -11.30 5.77 8.64
N LYS A 137 -10.72 5.12 9.66
CA LYS A 137 -11.34 3.97 10.34
C LYS A 137 -12.65 4.38 11.04
N THR A 138 -12.67 5.56 11.63
CA THR A 138 -13.88 6.12 12.25
C THR A 138 -14.94 6.44 11.19
N ALA A 139 -14.56 7.04 10.07
CA ALA A 139 -15.47 7.34 8.96
C ALA A 139 -15.99 6.06 8.29
N ILE A 140 -15.14 5.05 8.06
CA ILE A 140 -15.55 3.75 7.52
C ILE A 140 -16.50 3.04 8.50
N LYS A 141 -16.17 3.04 9.79
CA LYS A 141 -17.02 2.43 10.83
C LYS A 141 -18.35 3.14 10.97
N TRP A 142 -18.37 4.47 10.86
CA TRP A 142 -19.60 5.24 10.83
C TRP A 142 -20.43 4.90 9.59
N GLY A 143 -19.81 4.86 8.40
CA GLY A 143 -20.48 4.48 7.16
C GLY A 143 -20.99 3.04 7.17
N SER A 144 -20.18 2.07 7.63
CA SER A 144 -20.60 0.67 7.71
C SER A 144 -21.76 0.47 8.69
N ASN A 145 -21.73 1.12 9.86
CA ASN A 145 -22.82 1.06 10.84
C ASN A 145 -24.14 1.65 10.28
N HIS A 146 -24.04 2.73 9.48
CA HIS A 146 -25.21 3.32 8.83
C HIS A 146 -25.79 2.42 7.73
N LEU A 147 -24.91 1.78 6.92
CA LEU A 147 -25.32 0.80 5.91
C LEU A 147 -25.95 -0.45 6.55
N GLU A 148 -25.39 -0.91 7.65
CA GLU A 148 -25.95 -2.04 8.41
C GLU A 148 -27.31 -1.70 9.00
N ALA A 149 -27.47 -0.49 9.56
CA ALA A 149 -28.74 0.01 10.06
C ALA A 149 -29.80 0.16 8.96
N LEU A 150 -29.42 0.65 7.77
CA LEU A 150 -30.28 0.76 6.59
C LEU A 150 -30.69 -0.60 6.01
N SER A 151 -29.83 -1.61 6.13
CA SER A 151 -30.10 -2.94 5.61
C SER A 151 -31.04 -3.76 6.51
N SER A 152 -31.36 -3.28 7.70
CA SER A 152 -32.23 -3.98 8.69
C SER A 152 -31.80 -5.43 8.94
N GLY A 153 -30.51 -5.74 8.84
CA GLY A 153 -29.96 -7.09 8.98
C GLY A 153 -30.17 -8.01 7.76
N ASN A 154 -30.59 -7.47 6.62
CA ASN A 154 -30.73 -8.26 5.39
C ASN A 154 -29.39 -8.37 4.66
N ASN A 155 -28.70 -9.50 4.86
CA ASN A 155 -27.37 -9.77 4.28
C ASN A 155 -27.35 -9.71 2.75
N VAL A 156 -28.47 -9.99 2.07
CA VAL A 156 -28.57 -9.92 0.62
C VAL A 156 -28.49 -8.46 0.14
N LEU A 157 -29.14 -7.54 0.85
CA LEU A 157 -29.08 -6.11 0.53
C LEU A 157 -27.67 -5.52 0.74
N LEU A 158 -26.96 -5.98 1.77
CA LEU A 158 -25.57 -5.60 2.02
C LEU A 158 -24.63 -6.06 0.90
N ILE A 159 -24.79 -7.29 0.42
CA ILE A 159 -23.99 -7.84 -0.70
C ILE A 159 -24.28 -7.07 -1.98
N VAL A 160 -25.55 -6.78 -2.29
CA VAL A 160 -25.92 -6.00 -3.49
C VAL A 160 -25.36 -4.58 -3.42
N LEU A 161 -25.47 -3.91 -2.29
CA LEU A 161 -24.88 -2.57 -2.09
C LEU A 161 -23.36 -2.58 -2.18
N SER A 162 -22.69 -3.60 -1.64
CA SER A 162 -21.23 -3.72 -1.74
C SER A 162 -20.76 -3.92 -3.18
N VAL A 163 -21.50 -4.69 -3.98
CA VAL A 163 -21.21 -4.92 -5.41
C VAL A 163 -21.51 -3.67 -6.26
N LEU A 164 -22.49 -2.86 -5.90
CA LEU A 164 -22.83 -1.62 -6.63
C LEU A 164 -21.86 -0.46 -6.33
N LEU A 165 -21.14 -0.53 -5.20
CA LEU A 165 -20.17 0.49 -4.77
C LEU A 165 -18.73 0.16 -5.19
N THR A 166 -18.49 -1.00 -5.85
CA THR A 166 -17.18 -1.41 -6.38
C THR A 166 -17.11 -1.14 -7.87
#